data_878c9d6a6352ff3c77b98bc32bd806cb
#
_entry.id   878c9d6a6352ff3c77b98bc32bd806cb
#
_cell.length_a   1.000
_cell.length_b   1.000
_cell.length_c   1.000
_cell.angle_alpha   90.00
_cell.angle_beta   90.00
_cell.angle_gamma   90.00
#
_symmetry.space_group_name_H-M   'P 1'
#
loop_
_entity.id
_entity.type
_entity.pdbx_description
1 polymer ?
#
loop_
_entity_poly.entity_id
_entity_poly.type
_entity_poly.pdbx_seq_one_letter_code
_entity_poly.pdbx_strand_id
1 'polypeptide(L)'
;MASLVFLRRTAKEAEVFGGDVYFDIDGKNIGKLSSSNQEIELPAGEHKIKMYKSHMYDSFIGLADAVISLADDEKLMVQYSAPMMISQPGNIIISQHNAEKEAEVLRAREDTIHRDFIMKEMKKQEQDKKYSDGAKTFIIVSIIITVIIGVIYCIFDAVLWDSIG
;
A
#
# COMPACT_ATOMS: atom_id res chain seq x y z
N MET A 1 -16.73 10.92 33.93
CA MET A 1 -17.15 10.25 32.71
C MET A 1 -15.91 9.63 32.06
N ALA A 2 -16.04 8.59 31.23
CA ALA A 2 -14.88 7.99 30.62
C ALA A 2 -14.49 8.77 29.36
N SER A 3 -13.19 8.97 29.16
CA SER A 3 -12.65 9.62 27.98
C SER A 3 -12.19 8.58 26.96
N LEU A 4 -12.26 8.91 25.68
CA LEU A 4 -11.94 7.99 24.60
C LEU A 4 -10.56 8.29 24.03
N VAL A 5 -9.72 7.27 24.00
CA VAL A 5 -8.40 7.33 23.37
C VAL A 5 -8.38 6.44 22.14
N PHE A 6 -8.13 7.05 20.99
CA PHE A 6 -7.99 6.36 19.73
C PHE A 6 -6.53 6.07 19.45
N LEU A 7 -6.15 4.82 19.43
CA LEU A 7 -4.80 4.38 19.12
C LEU A 7 -4.70 3.99 17.64
N ARG A 8 -3.68 4.49 16.96
CA ARG A 8 -3.45 4.23 15.55
C ARG A 8 -1.97 4.08 15.25
N ARG A 9 -1.63 3.29 14.23
CA ARG A 9 -0.29 3.25 13.64
C ARG A 9 -0.28 3.86 12.24
N THR A 10 0.85 4.41 11.80
CA THR A 10 0.99 4.90 10.43
C THR A 10 1.10 3.75 9.43
N ALA A 11 0.48 3.88 8.26
CA ALA A 11 0.38 2.80 7.27
C ALA A 11 1.75 2.40 6.66
N LYS A 12 2.71 3.33 6.61
CA LYS A 12 4.06 3.07 6.03
C LYS A 12 4.88 2.05 6.80
N GLU A 13 4.57 1.84 8.05
CA GLU A 13 5.38 1.04 8.98
C GLU A 13 5.05 -0.45 8.93
N ALA A 14 3.87 -0.80 8.44
CA ALA A 14 3.49 -2.19 8.24
C ALA A 14 4.33 -2.87 7.14
N GLU A 15 4.91 -2.09 6.23
CA GLU A 15 5.56 -2.61 5.02
C GLU A 15 7.07 -2.80 5.17
N VAL A 16 7.77 -1.97 5.98
CA VAL A 16 9.25 -1.97 5.98
C VAL A 16 9.86 -3.09 6.83
N PHE A 17 9.28 -3.45 7.97
CA PHE A 17 9.88 -4.43 8.86
C PHE A 17 8.95 -5.58 9.27
N GLY A 18 7.73 -5.64 8.79
CA GLY A 18 6.74 -6.60 9.32
C GLY A 18 6.63 -6.49 10.85
N GLY A 19 5.79 -7.24 11.47
CA GLY A 19 5.65 -7.29 12.92
C GLY A 19 4.51 -6.45 13.48
N ASP A 20 4.14 -6.79 14.69
CA ASP A 20 2.99 -6.25 15.38
C ASP A 20 3.39 -5.08 16.29
N VAL A 21 2.54 -4.08 16.39
CA VAL A 21 2.70 -3.00 17.35
C VAL A 21 1.94 -3.35 18.63
N TYR A 22 2.60 -3.25 19.75
CA TYR A 22 2.04 -3.48 21.06
C TYR A 22 1.98 -2.17 21.84
N PHE A 23 1.10 -2.12 22.81
CA PHE A 23 0.99 -0.96 23.68
C PHE A 23 0.67 -1.35 25.11
N ASP A 24 1.23 -0.58 26.03
CA ASP A 24 0.99 -0.65 27.46
C ASP A 24 0.36 0.66 27.92
N ILE A 25 -0.55 0.59 28.86
CA ILE A 25 -1.14 1.75 29.53
C ILE A 25 -0.93 1.58 31.03
N ASP A 26 -0.35 2.60 31.67
CA ASP A 26 -0.04 2.62 33.10
C ASP A 26 0.73 1.38 33.57
N GLY A 27 1.63 0.90 32.73
CA GLY A 27 2.46 -0.28 32.99
C GLY A 27 1.76 -1.63 32.83
N LYS A 28 0.51 -1.63 32.36
CA LYS A 28 -0.22 -2.86 32.02
C LYS A 28 -0.17 -3.06 30.52
N ASN A 29 0.24 -4.25 30.10
CA ASN A 29 0.17 -4.63 28.67
C ASN A 29 -1.31 -4.83 28.31
N ILE A 30 -1.80 -4.01 27.40
CA ILE A 30 -3.18 -4.08 26.92
C ILE A 30 -3.29 -4.99 25.72
N GLY A 31 -2.21 -5.09 24.91
CA GLY A 31 -2.16 -6.02 23.79
C GLY A 31 -1.61 -5.43 22.52
N LYS A 32 -2.09 -6.01 21.42
CA LYS A 32 -1.66 -5.68 20.06
C LYS A 32 -2.55 -4.59 19.47
N LEU A 33 -1.92 -3.59 18.87
CA LEU A 33 -2.61 -2.55 18.16
C LEU A 33 -3.12 -3.06 16.80
N SER A 34 -4.42 -2.95 16.59
CA SER A 34 -5.05 -3.28 15.31
C SER A 34 -4.53 -2.37 14.18
N SER A 35 -4.62 -2.83 12.92
CA SER A 35 -4.33 -2.02 11.74
C SER A 35 -5.33 -0.87 11.52
N SER A 36 -6.51 -0.97 12.13
CA SER A 36 -7.52 0.09 12.23
C SER A 36 -7.36 0.88 13.53
N ASN A 37 -8.07 1.98 13.65
CA ASN A 37 -8.14 2.71 14.91
C ASN A 37 -8.70 1.79 16.01
N GLN A 38 -8.00 1.73 17.13
CA GLN A 38 -8.45 1.01 18.32
C GLN A 38 -8.89 2.03 19.37
N GLU A 39 -10.11 1.90 19.79
CA GLU A 39 -10.73 2.76 20.77
C GLU A 39 -10.58 2.15 22.17
N ILE A 40 -10.16 2.95 23.13
CA ILE A 40 -9.98 2.56 24.52
C ILE A 40 -10.59 3.63 25.42
N GLU A 41 -11.39 3.18 26.36
CA GLU A 41 -11.96 4.03 27.39
C GLU A 41 -11.00 4.12 28.58
N LEU A 42 -10.64 5.36 28.97
CA LEU A 42 -9.81 5.64 30.13
C LEU A 42 -10.51 6.67 31.03
N PRO A 43 -10.33 6.59 32.36
CA PRO A 43 -10.83 7.64 33.25
C PRO A 43 -10.11 8.95 32.98
N ALA A 44 -10.69 10.06 33.40
CA ALA A 44 -10.00 11.35 33.42
C ALA A 44 -8.78 11.28 34.35
N GLY A 45 -7.68 11.90 33.94
CA GLY A 45 -6.42 11.89 34.66
C GLY A 45 -5.19 11.80 33.78
N GLU A 46 -4.04 11.59 34.39
CA GLU A 46 -2.79 11.35 33.66
C GLU A 46 -2.57 9.87 33.45
N HIS A 47 -2.29 9.50 32.20
CA HIS A 47 -1.99 8.12 31.80
C HIS A 47 -0.67 8.05 31.05
N LYS A 48 0.14 7.05 31.38
CA LYS A 48 1.38 6.76 30.65
C LYS A 48 1.12 5.72 29.60
N ILE A 49 1.32 6.08 28.33
CA ILE A 49 1.23 5.17 27.18
C ILE A 49 2.64 4.83 26.73
N LYS A 50 2.90 3.55 26.55
CA LYS A 50 4.13 3.02 25.99
C LYS A 50 3.80 2.17 24.78
N MET A 51 4.48 2.43 23.67
CA MET A 51 4.25 1.70 22.41
C MET A 51 5.57 1.17 21.85
N TYR A 52 5.52 0.00 21.27
CA TYR A 52 6.69 -0.67 20.73
C TYR A 52 6.26 -1.69 19.66
N LYS A 53 7.20 -2.08 18.81
CA LYS A 53 6.98 -3.02 17.73
C LYS A 53 7.74 -4.33 17.99
N SER A 54 7.11 -5.48 17.74
CA SER A 54 7.81 -6.76 17.73
C SER A 54 8.78 -6.83 16.55
N HIS A 55 9.91 -7.43 16.79
CA HIS A 55 10.94 -7.72 15.80
C HIS A 55 11.36 -9.19 15.92
N MET A 56 12.26 -9.65 15.06
CA MET A 56 12.71 -11.04 15.06
C MET A 56 13.17 -11.50 16.45
N TYR A 57 12.92 -12.77 16.79
CA TYR A 57 13.43 -13.44 18.00
C TYR A 57 13.02 -12.78 19.33
N ASP A 58 11.75 -12.48 19.50
CA ASP A 58 11.19 -11.90 20.74
C ASP A 58 11.82 -10.56 21.18
N SER A 59 12.47 -9.87 20.25
CA SER A 59 12.97 -8.53 20.49
C SER A 59 11.95 -7.46 20.16
N PHE A 60 12.09 -6.31 20.79
CA PHE A 60 11.23 -5.14 20.55
C PHE A 60 12.07 -3.97 20.05
N ILE A 61 11.54 -3.25 19.09
CA ILE A 61 12.14 -2.04 18.51
C ILE A 61 11.19 -0.87 18.61
N GLY A 62 11.70 0.34 18.47
CA GLY A 62 10.90 1.52 18.37
C GLY A 62 10.13 1.85 19.64
N LEU A 63 10.73 1.61 20.80
CA LEU A 63 10.13 1.99 22.06
C LEU A 63 9.84 3.49 22.10
N ALA A 64 8.62 3.85 22.43
CA ALA A 64 8.17 5.22 22.60
C ALA A 64 7.26 5.31 23.84
N ASP A 65 7.49 6.32 24.66
CA ASP A 65 6.70 6.63 25.84
C ASP A 65 6.06 8.01 25.68
N ALA A 66 4.83 8.15 26.14
CA ALA A 66 4.14 9.43 26.22
C ALA A 66 3.25 9.48 27.46
N VAL A 67 3.09 10.67 28.02
CA VAL A 67 2.12 10.93 29.07
C VAL A 67 0.99 11.76 28.45
N ILE A 68 -0.23 11.30 28.62
CA ILE A 68 -1.45 12.01 28.20
C ILE A 68 -2.20 12.46 29.44
N SER A 69 -2.79 13.64 29.37
CA SER A 69 -3.72 14.15 30.39
C SER A 69 -5.10 14.21 29.75
N LEU A 70 -6.04 13.49 30.32
CA LEU A 70 -7.41 13.37 29.86
C LEU A 70 -8.35 14.14 30.73
N ALA A 71 -9.09 15.07 30.14
CA ALA A 71 -10.25 15.69 30.81
C ALA A 71 -11.48 14.78 30.66
N ASP A 72 -12.54 15.05 31.41
CA ASP A 72 -13.81 14.33 31.26
C ASP A 72 -14.38 14.50 29.85
N ASP A 73 -14.84 13.41 29.27
CA ASP A 73 -15.40 13.30 27.89
C ASP A 73 -14.45 13.75 26.77
N GLU A 74 -13.16 13.85 27.05
CA GLU A 74 -12.18 14.20 26.04
C GLU A 74 -11.92 13.04 25.06
N LYS A 75 -11.66 13.39 23.81
CA LYS A 75 -11.30 12.45 22.74
C LYS A 75 -9.92 12.78 22.23
N LEU A 76 -8.96 11.88 22.46
CA LEU A 76 -7.59 12.02 21.97
C LEU A 76 -7.26 10.95 20.93
N MET A 77 -6.47 11.36 19.95
CA MET A 77 -5.83 10.49 18.99
C MET A 77 -4.36 10.33 19.37
N VAL A 78 -3.92 9.10 19.57
CA VAL A 78 -2.54 8.73 19.81
C VAL A 78 -2.04 7.92 18.64
N GLN A 79 -1.13 8.50 17.88
CA GLN A 79 -0.57 7.87 16.68
C GLN A 79 0.86 7.45 16.93
N TYR A 80 1.13 6.16 16.76
CA TYR A 80 2.48 5.61 16.84
C TYR A 80 3.14 5.53 15.47
N SER A 81 4.43 5.84 15.44
CA SER A 81 5.30 5.78 14.28
C SER A 81 6.53 4.95 14.63
N ALA A 82 6.68 3.78 13.99
CA ALA A 82 7.85 2.94 14.18
C ALA A 82 9.09 3.56 13.53
N PRO A 83 10.30 3.30 14.06
CA PRO A 83 11.53 3.83 13.51
C PRO A 83 11.87 3.22 12.15
N MET A 84 12.64 3.94 11.37
CA MET A 84 13.20 3.44 10.12
C MET A 84 14.42 2.53 10.33
N MET A 85 15.09 2.64 11.48
CA MET A 85 16.23 1.83 11.86
C MET A 85 16.00 1.16 13.21
N ILE A 86 16.51 -0.05 13.39
CA ILE A 86 16.33 -0.87 14.60
C ILE A 86 16.80 -0.15 15.89
N SER A 87 17.83 0.66 15.78
CA SER A 87 18.42 1.38 16.93
C SER A 87 17.72 2.69 17.28
N GLN A 88 16.73 3.12 16.50
CA GLN A 88 16.01 4.38 16.74
C GLN A 88 14.79 4.15 17.63
N PRO A 89 14.42 5.11 18.48
CA PRO A 89 13.15 5.09 19.18
C PRO A 89 11.97 5.27 18.21
N GLY A 90 10.81 4.79 18.61
CA GLY A 90 9.55 5.14 17.96
C GLY A 90 9.16 6.58 18.27
N ASN A 91 8.11 7.05 17.64
CA ASN A 91 7.53 8.36 17.90
C ASN A 91 6.04 8.24 18.19
N ILE A 92 5.56 8.96 19.20
CA ILE A 92 4.15 9.07 19.53
C ILE A 92 3.71 10.52 19.29
N ILE A 93 2.68 10.68 18.47
CA ILE A 93 2.05 11.97 18.19
C ILE A 93 0.67 11.96 18.83
N ILE A 94 0.41 12.94 19.66
CA ILE A 94 -0.86 13.13 20.37
C ILE A 94 -1.58 14.32 19.73
N SER A 95 -2.83 14.13 19.37
CA SER A 95 -3.68 15.18 18.83
C SER A 95 -5.11 15.03 19.34
N GLN A 96 -5.88 16.11 19.36
CA GLN A 96 -7.30 16.00 19.62
C GLN A 96 -7.97 15.20 18.49
N HIS A 97 -8.83 14.27 18.88
CA HIS A 97 -9.61 13.50 17.91
C HIS A 97 -10.71 14.38 17.32
N ASN A 98 -10.57 14.72 16.07
CA ASN A 98 -11.57 15.46 15.31
C ASN A 98 -12.18 14.51 14.26
N ALA A 99 -13.37 13.99 14.56
CA ALA A 99 -14.06 13.03 13.71
C ALA A 99 -14.34 13.58 12.29
N GLU A 100 -14.53 14.88 12.14
CA GLU A 100 -14.77 15.53 10.86
C GLU A 100 -13.52 15.53 10.00
N LYS A 101 -12.38 15.87 10.60
CA LYS A 101 -11.07 15.86 9.93
C LYS A 101 -10.62 14.44 9.57
N GLU A 102 -10.96 13.45 10.39
CA GLU A 102 -10.68 12.06 10.12
C GLU A 102 -11.53 11.52 8.96
N ALA A 103 -12.80 11.88 8.92
CA ALA A 103 -13.69 11.54 7.80
C ALA A 103 -13.21 12.18 6.49
N GLU A 104 -12.68 13.40 6.53
CA GLU A 104 -12.09 14.07 5.37
C GLU A 104 -10.82 13.34 4.88
N VAL A 105 -9.93 12.96 5.80
CA VAL A 105 -8.72 12.20 5.48
C VAL A 105 -9.04 10.83 4.91
N LEU A 106 -10.07 10.15 5.44
CA LEU A 106 -10.53 8.86 4.91
C LEU A 106 -11.08 9.00 3.49
N ARG A 107 -11.92 10.00 3.23
CA ARG A 107 -12.45 10.29 1.88
C ARG A 107 -11.31 10.60 0.89
N ALA A 108 -10.38 11.46 1.27
CA ALA A 108 -9.22 11.78 0.43
C ALA A 108 -8.36 10.54 0.11
N ARG A 109 -8.26 9.60 1.04
CA ARG A 109 -7.56 8.34 0.83
C ARG A 109 -8.30 7.40 -0.11
N GLU A 110 -9.62 7.28 0.04
CA GLU A 110 -10.47 6.50 -0.86
C GLU A 110 -10.41 7.03 -2.28
N ASP A 111 -10.48 8.36 -2.46
CA ASP A 111 -10.34 9.02 -3.75
C ASP A 111 -8.98 8.77 -4.40
N THR A 112 -7.93 8.69 -3.59
CA THR A 112 -6.58 8.40 -4.10
C THR A 112 -6.46 6.94 -4.55
N ILE A 113 -6.97 6.00 -3.77
CA ILE A 113 -7.00 4.58 -4.12
C ILE A 113 -7.81 4.36 -5.39
N HIS A 114 -8.97 5.02 -5.50
CA HIS A 114 -9.81 4.92 -6.68
C HIS A 114 -9.14 5.48 -7.93
N ARG A 115 -8.47 6.63 -7.83
CA ARG A 115 -7.65 7.19 -8.92
C ARG A 115 -6.52 6.27 -9.35
N ASP A 116 -5.80 5.69 -8.40
CA ASP A 116 -4.71 4.76 -8.69
C ASP A 116 -5.21 3.49 -9.39
N PHE A 117 -6.38 3.00 -8.98
CA PHE A 117 -7.03 1.86 -9.62
C PHE A 117 -7.40 2.18 -11.08
N ILE A 118 -8.07 3.32 -11.32
CA ILE A 118 -8.44 3.76 -12.67
C ILE A 118 -7.19 3.92 -13.55
N MET A 119 -6.13 4.54 -13.03
CA MET A 119 -4.87 4.73 -13.76
C MET A 119 -4.21 3.39 -14.14
N LYS A 120 -4.27 2.39 -13.27
CA LYS A 120 -3.77 1.03 -13.57
C LYS A 120 -4.60 0.36 -14.67
N GLU A 121 -5.92 0.46 -14.58
CA GLU A 121 -6.83 -0.09 -15.61
C GLU A 121 -6.61 0.58 -16.97
N MET A 122 -6.48 1.89 -17.03
CA MET A 122 -6.20 2.63 -18.26
C MET A 122 -4.86 2.23 -18.88
N LYS A 123 -3.79 2.11 -18.09
CA LYS A 123 -2.48 1.65 -18.56
C LYS A 123 -2.53 0.23 -19.11
N LYS A 124 -3.29 -0.65 -18.45
CA LYS A 124 -3.48 -2.02 -18.92
C LYS A 124 -4.20 -2.07 -20.26
N GLN A 125 -5.29 -1.30 -20.41
CA GLN A 125 -6.02 -1.21 -21.67
C GLN A 125 -5.16 -0.66 -22.81
N GLU A 126 -4.34 0.36 -22.54
CA GLU A 126 -3.43 0.93 -23.51
C GLU A 126 -2.35 -0.08 -23.95
N GLN A 127 -1.83 -0.85 -23.00
CA GLN A 127 -0.85 -1.90 -23.26
C GLN A 127 -1.47 -3.05 -24.09
N ASP A 128 -2.67 -3.49 -23.75
CA ASP A 128 -3.41 -4.53 -24.48
C ASP A 128 -3.72 -4.09 -25.91
N LYS A 129 -4.11 -2.82 -26.12
CA LYS A 129 -4.34 -2.25 -27.45
C LYS A 129 -3.06 -2.24 -28.28
N LYS A 130 -1.95 -1.78 -27.70
CA LYS A 130 -0.64 -1.75 -28.38
C LYS A 130 -0.17 -3.16 -28.79
N TYR A 131 -0.39 -4.15 -27.92
CA TYR A 131 -0.06 -5.54 -28.22
C TYR A 131 -0.95 -6.10 -29.34
N SER A 132 -2.25 -5.84 -29.33
CA SER A 132 -3.19 -6.24 -30.39
C SER A 132 -2.83 -5.64 -31.75
N ASP A 133 -2.48 -4.35 -31.79
CA ASP A 133 -2.10 -3.68 -33.05
C ASP A 133 -0.74 -4.20 -33.58
N GLY A 134 0.22 -4.48 -32.70
CA GLY A 134 1.48 -5.12 -33.06
C GLY A 134 1.29 -6.53 -33.65
N ALA A 135 0.42 -7.33 -33.06
CA ALA A 135 0.09 -8.67 -33.56
C ALA A 135 -0.56 -8.63 -34.93
N LYS A 136 -1.50 -7.71 -35.18
CA LYS A 136 -2.13 -7.51 -36.49
C LYS A 136 -1.09 -7.15 -37.56
N THR A 137 -0.19 -6.23 -37.25
CA THR A 137 0.89 -5.82 -38.15
C THR A 137 1.79 -6.99 -38.49
N PHE A 138 2.17 -7.81 -37.52
CA PHE A 138 2.98 -9.00 -37.71
C PHE A 138 2.32 -10.00 -38.64
N ILE A 139 1.03 -10.28 -38.50
CA ILE A 139 0.25 -11.17 -39.35
C ILE A 139 0.24 -10.67 -40.80
N ILE A 140 -0.02 -9.37 -41.01
CA ILE A 140 -0.05 -8.76 -42.36
C ILE A 140 1.32 -8.91 -43.05
N VAL A 141 2.40 -8.60 -42.36
CA VAL A 141 3.76 -8.71 -42.88
C VAL A 141 4.08 -10.16 -43.22
N SER A 142 3.70 -11.12 -42.38
CA SER A 142 3.90 -12.54 -42.62
C SER A 142 3.19 -13.04 -43.92
N ILE A 143 1.93 -12.59 -44.11
CA ILE A 143 1.17 -12.93 -45.34
C ILE A 143 1.85 -12.35 -46.58
N ILE A 144 2.30 -11.09 -46.55
CA ILE A 144 2.98 -10.45 -47.66
C ILE A 144 4.26 -11.24 -48.05
N ILE A 145 5.07 -11.62 -47.07
CA ILE A 145 6.29 -12.39 -47.28
C ILE A 145 5.96 -13.74 -47.93
N THR A 146 4.93 -14.43 -47.44
CA THR A 146 4.52 -15.72 -48.00
C THR A 146 4.08 -15.60 -49.46
N VAL A 147 3.34 -14.56 -49.82
CA VAL A 147 2.93 -14.28 -51.20
C VAL A 147 4.13 -14.00 -52.10
N ILE A 148 5.07 -13.19 -51.65
CA ILE A 148 6.29 -12.86 -52.41
C ILE A 148 7.12 -14.14 -52.70
N ILE A 149 7.30 -14.99 -51.67
CA ILE A 149 8.00 -16.27 -51.85
C ILE A 149 7.28 -17.15 -52.86
N GLY A 150 5.95 -17.26 -52.81
CA GLY A 150 5.15 -18.03 -53.76
C GLY A 150 5.30 -17.51 -55.18
N VAL A 151 5.31 -16.20 -55.41
CA VAL A 151 5.53 -15.60 -56.73
C VAL A 151 6.94 -15.92 -57.28
N ILE A 152 7.96 -15.82 -56.41
CA ILE A 152 9.34 -16.14 -56.77
C ILE A 152 9.45 -17.64 -57.20
N TYR A 153 8.82 -18.54 -56.47
CA TYR A 153 8.78 -19.96 -56.84
C TYR A 153 8.10 -20.19 -58.21
N CYS A 154 6.96 -19.56 -58.47
CA CYS A 154 6.28 -19.68 -59.77
C CYS A 154 7.12 -19.15 -60.94
N ILE A 155 7.86 -18.07 -60.75
CA ILE A 155 8.76 -17.50 -61.77
C ILE A 155 9.92 -18.46 -62.00
N PHE A 156 10.49 -19.02 -60.95
CA PHE A 156 11.62 -19.96 -61.05
C PHE A 156 11.22 -21.24 -61.77
N ASP A 157 10.05 -21.81 -61.49
CA ASP A 157 9.50 -22.95 -62.18
C ASP A 157 9.28 -22.64 -63.66
N ALA A 158 8.70 -21.49 -64.02
CA ALA A 158 8.48 -21.09 -65.40
C ALA A 158 9.79 -20.95 -66.17
N VAL A 159 10.83 -20.38 -65.57
CA VAL A 159 12.15 -20.24 -66.24
C VAL A 159 12.87 -21.54 -66.37
N LEU A 160 12.73 -22.49 -65.45
CA LEU A 160 13.31 -23.83 -65.59
C LEU A 160 12.65 -24.66 -66.71
N TRP A 161 11.33 -24.55 -66.92
CA TRP A 161 10.62 -25.17 -67.97
C TRP A 161 11.06 -24.66 -69.36
N ASP A 162 11.24 -23.36 -69.52
CA ASP A 162 11.74 -22.77 -70.79
C ASP A 162 13.22 -23.10 -71.09
N SER A 163 13.99 -23.55 -70.10
CA SER A 163 15.42 -23.87 -70.25
C SER A 163 15.67 -25.33 -70.61
N ILE A 164 14.66 -26.22 -70.55
CA ILE A 164 14.77 -27.65 -70.73
C ILE A 164 14.07 -28.12 -72.05
N GLY A 165 13.28 -27.26 -72.70
CA GLY A 165 12.61 -27.47 -73.97
C GLY A 165 13.37 -26.89 -75.12
#